data_8c6d7699bdcd06f714d43b603f0d6122
#
_entry.id   8c6d7699bdcd06f714d43b603f0d6122
#
_cell.length_a   1.000
_cell.length_b   1.000
_cell.length_c   1.000
_cell.angle_alpha   90.00
_cell.angle_beta   90.00
_cell.angle_gamma   90.00
#
_symmetry.space_group_name_H-M   'P 1'
#
loop_
_entity.id
_entity.type
_entity.pdbx_description
1 polymer ?
#
loop_
_entity_poly.entity_id
_entity_poly.type
_entity_poly.pdbx_seq_one_letter_code
_entity_poly.pdbx_strand_id
1 'polypeptide(L)'
;SDLYTARVPGQELRAFRGVTVLPAPARSVLALLADVENMPSWFFHMKSARELDPSAGHYGHNHYLVIAGIWPVRDRDVAIRASTSQQADGAIVMSSVAQANLLAVQSCCVRIPRMESTWTVRALDAGHTELVLTTSSHPGGSLPLWIANMVAADMPRKTLEAVRREVKKPAYAEVDTQGSAKGREFVGRFKF
;
A
#
# COMPACT_ATOMS: atom_id res chain seq x y z
N SER A 1 -14.17 10.56 -3.41
CA SER A 1 -13.60 9.38 -2.74
C SER A 1 -14.60 8.88 -1.72
N ASP A 2 -15.00 7.63 -1.84
CA ASP A 2 -15.92 7.00 -0.91
C ASP A 2 -15.10 6.17 0.08
N LEU A 3 -15.39 6.33 1.36
CA LEU A 3 -14.73 5.61 2.45
C LEU A 3 -15.76 4.75 3.18
N TYR A 4 -15.43 3.48 3.32
CA TYR A 4 -16.25 2.52 4.05
C TYR A 4 -15.41 1.91 5.18
N THR A 5 -15.99 1.80 6.36
CA THR A 5 -15.37 1.13 7.50
C THR A 5 -16.25 0.00 7.99
N ALA A 6 -15.65 -1.12 8.36
CA ALA A 6 -16.33 -2.25 8.97
C ALA A 6 -15.54 -2.75 10.18
N ARG A 7 -16.25 -3.30 11.17
CA ARG A 7 -15.60 -4.05 12.25
C ARG A 7 -15.36 -5.48 11.78
N VAL A 8 -14.13 -5.96 11.96
CA VAL A 8 -13.79 -7.36 11.71
C VAL A 8 -13.85 -8.11 13.04
N PRO A 9 -14.64 -9.18 13.14
CA PRO A 9 -14.69 -9.99 14.36
C PRO A 9 -13.27 -10.44 14.80
N GLY A 10 -12.94 -10.27 16.09
CA GLY A 10 -11.65 -10.65 16.65
C GLY A 10 -10.49 -9.72 16.31
N GLN A 11 -10.73 -8.54 15.72
CA GLN A 11 -9.71 -7.51 15.46
C GLN A 11 -10.04 -6.22 16.21
N GLU A 12 -9.01 -5.59 16.79
CA GLU A 12 -9.15 -4.31 17.48
C GLU A 12 -9.30 -3.13 16.50
N LEU A 13 -8.68 -3.21 15.32
CA LEU A 13 -8.84 -2.23 14.25
C LEU A 13 -9.95 -2.66 13.28
N ARG A 14 -10.64 -1.64 12.76
CA ARG A 14 -11.65 -1.85 11.72
C ARG A 14 -10.96 -2.11 10.39
N ALA A 15 -11.52 -3.03 9.62
CA ALA A 15 -11.23 -3.06 8.19
C ALA A 15 -11.78 -1.78 7.55
N PHE A 16 -11.07 -1.26 6.58
CA PHE A 16 -11.57 -0.13 5.80
C PHE A 16 -11.39 -0.39 4.31
N ARG A 17 -12.22 0.28 3.55
CA ARG A 17 -12.18 0.30 2.10
C ARG A 17 -12.30 1.75 1.63
N GLY A 18 -11.31 2.19 0.87
CA GLY A 18 -11.32 3.50 0.22
C GLY A 18 -11.41 3.32 -1.30
N VAL A 19 -12.24 4.13 -1.95
CA VAL A 19 -12.39 4.15 -3.41
C VAL A 19 -12.16 5.56 -3.91
N THR A 20 -11.39 5.73 -4.98
CA THR A 20 -11.18 7.00 -5.63
C THR A 20 -10.99 6.82 -7.14
N VAL A 21 -11.36 7.84 -7.91
CA VAL A 21 -10.98 7.94 -9.32
C VAL A 21 -9.83 8.93 -9.44
N LEU A 22 -8.75 8.48 -10.05
CA LEU A 22 -7.55 9.27 -10.29
C LEU A 22 -7.53 9.75 -11.75
N PRO A 23 -7.21 11.03 -12.02
CA PRO A 23 -6.98 11.52 -13.37
C PRO A 23 -5.55 11.16 -13.83
N ALA A 24 -5.32 9.87 -14.00
CA ALA A 24 -4.04 9.29 -14.40
C ALA A 24 -4.27 7.92 -15.06
N PRO A 25 -3.45 7.53 -16.03
CA PRO A 25 -3.48 6.19 -16.63
C PRO A 25 -3.22 5.10 -15.58
N ALA A 26 -3.84 3.93 -15.75
CA ALA A 26 -3.67 2.81 -14.82
C ALA A 26 -2.20 2.37 -14.67
N ARG A 27 -1.42 2.44 -15.74
CA ARG A 27 0.02 2.14 -15.72
C ARG A 27 0.81 3.06 -14.79
N SER A 28 0.46 4.35 -14.73
CA SER A 28 1.08 5.34 -13.85
C SER A 28 0.77 5.04 -12.38
N VAL A 29 -0.48 4.71 -12.11
CA VAL A 29 -0.94 4.31 -10.77
C VAL A 29 -0.22 3.04 -10.32
N LEU A 30 -0.13 2.04 -11.20
CA LEU A 30 0.53 0.78 -10.90
C LEU A 30 2.03 0.97 -10.63
N ALA A 31 2.71 1.81 -11.42
CA ALA A 31 4.13 2.13 -11.21
C ALA A 31 4.38 2.79 -9.85
N LEU A 32 3.50 3.71 -9.44
CA LEU A 32 3.59 4.35 -8.13
C LEU A 32 3.40 3.33 -6.98
N LEU A 33 2.35 2.49 -7.06
CA LEU A 33 2.05 1.53 -6.01
C LEU A 33 3.15 0.45 -5.87
N ALA A 34 3.83 0.14 -6.95
CA ALA A 34 4.90 -0.84 -6.97
C ALA A 34 6.26 -0.28 -6.50
N ASP A 35 6.41 1.03 -6.41
CA ASP A 35 7.63 1.68 -5.92
C ASP A 35 7.67 1.68 -4.37
N VAL A 36 8.04 0.53 -3.81
CA VAL A 36 8.03 0.27 -2.37
C VAL A 36 8.92 1.27 -1.62
N GLU A 37 10.10 1.57 -2.12
CA GLU A 37 11.05 2.45 -1.44
C GLU A 37 10.54 3.89 -1.35
N ASN A 38 9.65 4.30 -2.26
CA ASN A 38 9.00 5.61 -2.23
C ASN A 38 7.70 5.66 -1.42
N MET A 39 7.22 4.53 -0.88
CA MET A 39 6.00 4.51 -0.04
C MET A 39 5.99 5.55 1.09
N PRO A 40 7.12 5.87 1.76
CA PRO A 40 7.14 6.91 2.79
C PRO A 40 6.69 8.30 2.31
N SER A 41 6.75 8.58 1.01
CA SER A 41 6.33 9.88 0.47
C SER A 41 4.81 10.04 0.35
N TRP A 42 4.04 8.94 0.36
CA TRP A 42 2.60 8.98 0.11
C TRP A 42 1.74 8.10 1.02
N PHE A 43 2.29 7.05 1.61
CA PHE A 43 1.50 6.21 2.52
C PHE A 43 1.48 6.84 3.92
N PHE A 44 0.28 7.00 4.48
CA PHE A 44 0.06 7.66 5.76
C PHE A 44 0.90 7.06 6.89
N HIS A 45 1.69 7.91 7.57
CA HIS A 45 2.63 7.54 8.63
C HIS A 45 3.67 6.47 8.30
N MET A 46 3.89 6.15 7.02
CA MET A 46 4.99 5.27 6.63
C MET A 46 6.33 5.95 6.93
N LYS A 47 7.15 5.35 7.78
CA LYS A 47 8.48 5.84 8.15
C LYS A 47 9.57 5.33 7.23
N SER A 48 9.49 4.05 6.89
CA SER A 48 10.37 3.41 5.92
C SER A 48 9.71 2.21 5.27
N ALA A 49 10.13 1.90 4.06
CA ALA A 49 9.74 0.70 3.33
C ALA A 49 10.93 0.21 2.52
N ARG A 50 11.14 -1.10 2.46
CA ARG A 50 12.21 -1.71 1.66
C ARG A 50 11.86 -3.11 1.21
N GLU A 51 12.45 -3.53 0.11
CA GLU A 51 12.40 -4.93 -0.33
C GLU A 51 13.31 -5.79 0.55
N LEU A 52 12.86 -7.01 0.90
CA LEU A 52 13.66 -7.99 1.61
C LEU A 52 14.49 -8.87 0.68
N ASP A 53 14.02 -9.10 -0.55
CA ASP A 53 14.66 -9.93 -1.57
C ASP A 53 14.90 -9.12 -2.86
N PRO A 54 15.79 -8.14 -2.87
CA PRO A 54 16.00 -7.29 -4.06
C PRO A 54 16.56 -8.05 -5.27
N SER A 55 17.15 -9.24 -5.05
CA SER A 55 17.65 -10.13 -6.10
C SER A 55 16.58 -11.02 -6.75
N ALA A 56 15.38 -11.09 -6.18
CA ALA A 56 14.29 -11.93 -6.70
C ALA A 56 13.66 -11.40 -8.01
N GLY A 57 14.25 -10.36 -8.60
CA GLY A 57 13.73 -9.69 -9.80
C GLY A 57 12.45 -8.88 -9.50
N HIS A 58 12.25 -7.83 -10.26
CA HIS A 58 11.06 -6.98 -10.35
C HIS A 58 10.16 -6.92 -9.13
N TYR A 59 10.33 -5.94 -8.25
CA TYR A 59 9.53 -5.75 -7.05
C TYR A 59 9.41 -7.05 -6.26
N GLY A 60 10.42 -7.32 -5.44
CA GLY A 60 10.50 -8.49 -4.57
C GLY A 60 9.16 -8.73 -3.90
N HIS A 61 8.78 -10.00 -3.78
CA HIS A 61 7.50 -10.37 -3.19
C HIS A 61 7.47 -10.13 -1.67
N ASN A 62 8.60 -9.87 -1.05
CA ASN A 62 8.73 -9.69 0.40
C ASN A 62 9.20 -8.27 0.71
N HIS A 63 8.46 -7.56 1.54
CA HIS A 63 8.78 -6.20 1.95
C HIS A 63 8.79 -6.06 3.46
N TYR A 64 9.59 -5.13 3.95
CA TYR A 64 9.60 -4.71 5.34
C TYR A 64 9.18 -3.26 5.44
N LEU A 65 8.15 -3.01 6.25
CA LEU A 65 7.52 -1.71 6.41
C LEU A 65 7.61 -1.28 7.87
N VAL A 66 7.91 -0.01 8.09
CA VAL A 66 7.86 0.62 9.42
C VAL A 66 6.88 1.78 9.36
N ILE A 67 5.90 1.75 10.27
CA ILE A 67 4.87 2.77 10.42
C ILE A 67 5.21 3.57 11.68
N ALA A 68 5.31 4.88 11.53
CA ALA A 68 5.59 5.79 12.65
C ALA A 68 4.46 5.74 13.68
N GLY A 69 4.83 5.55 14.92
CA GLY A 69 3.90 5.67 16.05
C GLY A 69 3.45 7.11 16.28
N ILE A 70 2.32 7.26 16.95
CA ILE A 70 1.81 8.54 17.42
C ILE A 70 1.96 8.52 18.93
N TRP A 71 2.75 9.46 19.46
CA TRP A 71 3.03 9.49 20.89
C TRP A 71 1.74 9.37 21.74
N PRO A 72 1.72 8.52 22.78
CA PRO A 72 2.83 7.76 23.40
C PRO A 72 3.06 6.36 22.80
N VAL A 73 2.56 6.07 21.63
CA VAL A 73 2.62 4.76 20.99
C VAL A 73 3.91 4.60 20.21
N ARG A 74 4.59 3.46 20.38
CA ARG A 74 5.81 3.12 19.64
C ARG A 74 5.52 2.90 18.16
N ASP A 75 6.57 2.98 17.33
CA ASP A 75 6.52 2.57 15.92
C ASP A 75 6.02 1.12 15.80
N ARG A 76 5.37 0.81 14.69
CA ARG A 76 4.96 -0.54 14.29
C ARG A 76 5.77 -0.98 13.10
N ASP A 77 6.06 -2.27 13.06
CA ASP A 77 6.67 -2.88 11.88
C ASP A 77 5.86 -4.06 11.37
N VAL A 78 6.04 -4.36 10.10
CA VAL A 78 5.46 -5.56 9.48
C VAL A 78 6.37 -6.04 8.35
N ALA A 79 6.59 -7.35 8.29
CA ALA A 79 7.12 -8.00 7.11
C ALA A 79 5.95 -8.61 6.34
N ILE A 80 5.85 -8.32 5.05
CA ILE A 80 4.73 -8.74 4.20
C ILE A 80 5.23 -9.54 3.00
N ARG A 81 4.37 -10.45 2.55
CA ARG A 81 4.46 -11.03 1.20
C ARG A 81 3.44 -10.34 0.31
N ALA A 82 3.92 -9.83 -0.82
CA ALA A 82 3.11 -9.20 -1.83
C ALA A 82 2.95 -10.10 -3.05
N SER A 83 1.83 -9.98 -3.73
CA SER A 83 1.56 -10.61 -5.02
C SER A 83 0.76 -9.68 -5.91
N THR A 84 0.92 -9.81 -7.22
CA THR A 84 0.16 -9.02 -8.19
C THR A 84 -0.37 -9.92 -9.29
N SER A 85 -1.64 -9.75 -9.62
CA SER A 85 -2.31 -10.51 -10.68
C SER A 85 -3.22 -9.61 -11.50
N GLN A 86 -3.39 -9.92 -12.78
CA GLN A 86 -4.40 -9.29 -13.63
C GLN A 86 -5.62 -10.21 -13.71
N GLN A 87 -6.79 -9.64 -13.48
CA GLN A 87 -8.06 -10.34 -13.52
C GLN A 87 -8.59 -10.44 -14.96
N ALA A 88 -9.55 -11.33 -15.21
CA ALA A 88 -10.16 -11.51 -16.52
C ALA A 88 -10.84 -10.24 -17.08
N ASP A 89 -11.32 -9.35 -16.19
CA ASP A 89 -11.91 -8.05 -16.52
C ASP A 89 -10.88 -6.93 -16.72
N GLY A 90 -9.59 -7.26 -16.72
CA GLY A 90 -8.47 -6.33 -16.91
C GLY A 90 -8.02 -5.62 -15.63
N ALA A 91 -8.74 -5.69 -14.51
CA ALA A 91 -8.31 -5.08 -13.25
C ALA A 91 -7.02 -5.74 -12.74
N ILE A 92 -6.11 -4.94 -12.19
CA ILE A 92 -4.89 -5.43 -11.57
C ILE A 92 -5.06 -5.38 -10.06
N VAL A 93 -4.81 -6.52 -9.40
CA VAL A 93 -4.94 -6.69 -7.97
C VAL A 93 -3.56 -6.93 -7.37
N MET A 94 -3.16 -6.04 -6.45
CA MET A 94 -1.94 -6.16 -5.67
C MET A 94 -2.33 -6.48 -4.22
N SER A 95 -1.96 -7.65 -3.75
CA SER A 95 -2.29 -8.13 -2.40
C SER A 95 -1.04 -8.20 -1.54
N SER A 96 -1.17 -7.89 -0.27
CA SER A 96 -0.10 -7.95 0.73
C SER A 96 -0.61 -8.63 2.00
N VAL A 97 0.14 -9.59 2.50
CA VAL A 97 -0.21 -10.35 3.72
C VAL A 97 0.98 -10.37 4.67
N ALA A 98 0.74 -10.06 5.94
CA ALA A 98 1.76 -10.13 6.98
C ALA A 98 2.31 -11.56 7.12
N GLN A 99 3.63 -11.69 7.21
CA GLN A 99 4.36 -12.96 7.34
C GLN A 99 5.35 -12.86 8.50
N ALA A 100 5.01 -13.46 9.62
CA ALA A 100 5.80 -13.35 10.86
C ALA A 100 7.23 -13.86 10.71
N ASN A 101 7.45 -14.85 9.83
CA ASN A 101 8.73 -15.57 9.70
C ASN A 101 9.70 -14.94 8.67
N LEU A 102 9.31 -13.90 7.95
CA LEU A 102 10.18 -13.29 6.94
C LEU A 102 11.32 -12.47 7.54
N LEU A 103 11.11 -11.90 8.72
CA LEU A 103 12.10 -11.09 9.41
C LEU A 103 11.90 -11.21 10.93
N ALA A 104 12.98 -11.39 11.65
CA ALA A 104 12.98 -11.38 13.12
C ALA A 104 12.40 -10.06 13.65
N VAL A 105 11.82 -10.11 14.85
CA VAL A 105 11.27 -8.91 15.52
C VAL A 105 12.39 -7.89 15.74
N GLN A 106 12.13 -6.65 15.37
CA GLN A 106 13.07 -5.54 15.51
C GLN A 106 12.82 -4.79 16.83
N SER A 107 13.90 -4.39 17.50
CA SER A 107 13.82 -3.74 18.82
C SER A 107 13.16 -2.34 18.78
N CYS A 108 13.15 -1.67 17.62
CA CYS A 108 12.52 -0.37 17.43
C CYS A 108 11.02 -0.37 17.67
N CYS A 109 10.37 -1.51 17.41
CA CYS A 109 9.00 -1.49 16.97
C CYS A 109 8.14 -2.54 17.68
N VAL A 110 6.82 -2.36 17.60
CA VAL A 110 5.84 -3.38 17.94
C VAL A 110 5.44 -4.07 16.64
N ARG A 111 5.61 -5.39 16.57
CA ARG A 111 5.26 -6.18 15.38
C ARG A 111 3.74 -6.23 15.18
N ILE A 112 3.30 -5.86 13.96
CA ILE A 112 1.93 -6.13 13.48
C ILE A 112 1.83 -7.63 13.18
N PRO A 113 1.05 -8.41 13.95
CA PRO A 113 1.01 -9.87 13.79
C PRO A 113 0.16 -10.31 12.61
N ARG A 114 -0.84 -9.53 12.24
CA ARG A 114 -1.77 -9.82 11.13
C ARG A 114 -2.10 -8.55 10.37
N MET A 115 -1.96 -8.60 9.06
CA MET A 115 -2.37 -7.54 8.15
C MET A 115 -2.65 -8.17 6.79
N GLU A 116 -3.75 -7.77 6.20
CA GLU A 116 -4.10 -8.05 4.81
C GLU A 116 -4.45 -6.73 4.16
N SER A 117 -3.87 -6.45 3.01
CA SER A 117 -4.13 -5.23 2.25
C SER A 117 -4.24 -5.57 0.77
N THR A 118 -5.16 -4.94 0.09
CA THR A 118 -5.36 -5.12 -1.35
C THR A 118 -5.56 -3.78 -2.02
N TRP A 119 -4.78 -3.54 -3.06
CA TRP A 119 -5.00 -2.47 -4.02
C TRP A 119 -5.61 -3.06 -5.29
N THR A 120 -6.71 -2.49 -5.75
CA THR A 120 -7.28 -2.82 -7.07
C THR A 120 -7.16 -1.60 -7.97
N VAL A 121 -6.51 -1.79 -9.10
CA VAL A 121 -6.27 -0.78 -10.13
C VAL A 121 -7.08 -1.15 -11.36
N ARG A 122 -8.06 -0.33 -11.72
CA ARG A 122 -8.94 -0.54 -12.88
C ARG A 122 -8.89 0.66 -13.80
N ALA A 123 -8.44 0.47 -15.03
CA ALA A 123 -8.56 1.51 -16.05
C ALA A 123 -10.04 1.74 -16.36
N LEU A 124 -10.48 3.00 -16.29
CA LEU A 124 -11.82 3.43 -16.74
C LEU A 124 -11.76 3.91 -18.20
N ASP A 125 -10.69 4.60 -18.53
CA ASP A 125 -10.31 5.03 -19.88
C ASP A 125 -8.79 5.28 -19.93
N ALA A 126 -8.29 5.84 -21.02
CA ALA A 126 -6.85 6.10 -21.21
C ALA A 126 -6.25 7.08 -20.19
N GLY A 127 -7.05 7.90 -19.54
CA GLY A 127 -6.61 8.97 -18.63
C GLY A 127 -7.15 8.85 -17.21
N HIS A 128 -8.03 7.90 -16.94
CA HIS A 128 -8.68 7.76 -15.64
C HIS A 128 -8.61 6.34 -15.10
N THR A 129 -8.33 6.24 -13.81
CA THR A 129 -8.20 4.97 -13.10
C THR A 129 -9.05 4.98 -11.83
N GLU A 130 -9.88 3.95 -11.66
CA GLU A 130 -10.43 3.64 -10.36
C GLU A 130 -9.40 2.92 -9.52
N LEU A 131 -9.16 3.44 -8.32
CA LEU A 131 -8.28 2.85 -7.32
C LEU A 131 -9.07 2.49 -6.08
N VAL A 132 -8.97 1.23 -5.67
CA VAL A 132 -9.60 0.73 -4.45
C VAL A 132 -8.52 0.22 -3.50
N LEU A 133 -8.52 0.71 -2.27
CA LEU A 133 -7.72 0.18 -1.17
C LEU A 133 -8.64 -0.51 -0.18
N THR A 134 -8.34 -1.76 0.13
CA THR A 134 -8.96 -2.49 1.24
C THR A 134 -7.85 -2.95 2.18
N THR A 135 -7.99 -2.69 3.47
CA THR A 135 -7.01 -3.13 4.47
C THR A 135 -7.72 -3.60 5.73
N SER A 136 -7.20 -4.66 6.31
CA SER A 136 -7.55 -5.18 7.62
C SER A 136 -6.28 -5.49 8.38
N SER A 137 -6.13 -5.00 9.61
CA SER A 137 -4.94 -5.27 10.40
C SER A 137 -5.22 -5.32 11.90
N HIS A 138 -4.40 -6.11 12.61
CA HIS A 138 -4.29 -6.08 14.06
C HIS A 138 -3.02 -5.29 14.42
N PRO A 139 -3.10 -4.22 15.23
CA PRO A 139 -1.99 -3.27 15.42
C PRO A 139 -0.79 -3.85 16.18
N GLY A 140 -0.96 -5.00 16.84
CA GLY A 140 0.02 -5.51 17.80
C GLY A 140 0.03 -4.68 19.09
N GLY A 141 0.12 -5.36 20.23
CA GLY A 141 0.08 -4.71 21.55
C GLY A 141 -1.20 -3.91 21.80
N SER A 142 -1.19 -3.06 22.81
CA SER A 142 -2.30 -2.15 23.12
C SER A 142 -2.22 -0.86 22.30
N LEU A 143 -3.38 -0.36 21.89
CA LEU A 143 -3.53 0.89 21.16
C LEU A 143 -4.65 1.72 21.81
N PRO A 144 -4.38 2.94 22.27
CA PRO A 144 -5.44 3.81 22.77
C PRO A 144 -6.56 4.00 21.74
N LEU A 145 -7.81 3.93 22.19
CA LEU A 145 -8.98 3.96 21.31
C LEU A 145 -9.03 5.20 20.41
N TRP A 146 -8.60 6.36 20.93
CA TRP A 146 -8.58 7.59 20.16
C TRP A 146 -7.56 7.54 19.00
N ILE A 147 -6.41 6.87 19.19
CA ILE A 147 -5.43 6.64 18.10
C ILE A 147 -6.03 5.67 17.08
N ALA A 148 -6.63 4.58 17.53
CA ALA A 148 -7.26 3.62 16.65
C ALA A 148 -8.34 4.28 15.77
N ASN A 149 -9.18 5.14 16.35
CA ASN A 149 -10.23 5.86 15.63
C ASN A 149 -9.64 6.88 14.63
N MET A 150 -8.59 7.62 15.02
CA MET A 150 -7.92 8.57 14.15
C MET A 150 -7.26 7.85 12.95
N VAL A 151 -6.53 6.78 13.19
CA VAL A 151 -5.90 5.99 12.12
C VAL A 151 -6.96 5.44 11.16
N ALA A 152 -8.07 4.91 11.69
CA ALA A 152 -9.15 4.38 10.85
C ALA A 152 -9.81 5.46 9.96
N ALA A 153 -9.89 6.70 10.43
CA ALA A 153 -10.47 7.81 9.67
C ALA A 153 -9.47 8.44 8.69
N ASP A 154 -8.24 8.67 9.15
CA ASP A 154 -7.26 9.47 8.41
C ASP A 154 -6.43 8.66 7.41
N MET A 155 -6.11 7.41 7.74
CA MET A 155 -5.18 6.62 6.94
C MET A 155 -5.68 6.42 5.50
N PRO A 156 -6.91 5.95 5.26
CA PRO A 156 -7.38 5.74 3.89
C PRO A 156 -7.49 7.08 3.13
N ARG A 157 -8.04 8.11 3.78
CA ARG A 157 -8.25 9.41 3.16
C ARG A 157 -6.93 10.07 2.77
N LYS A 158 -6.01 10.24 3.72
CA LYS A 158 -4.72 10.90 3.50
C LYS A 158 -3.84 10.11 2.53
N THR A 159 -3.88 8.77 2.57
CA THR A 159 -3.15 7.93 1.62
C THR A 159 -3.67 8.14 0.20
N LEU A 160 -4.98 8.09 -0.03
CA LEU A 160 -5.55 8.27 -1.37
C LEU A 160 -5.34 9.70 -1.91
N GLU A 161 -5.43 10.72 -1.04
CA GLU A 161 -5.08 12.11 -1.40
C GLU A 161 -3.60 12.24 -1.79
N ALA A 162 -2.70 11.57 -1.08
CA ALA A 162 -1.28 11.57 -1.40
C ALA A 162 -0.98 10.82 -2.71
N VAL A 163 -1.59 9.67 -2.94
CA VAL A 163 -1.48 8.94 -4.23
C VAL A 163 -1.92 9.83 -5.39
N ARG A 164 -3.03 10.59 -5.25
CA ARG A 164 -3.51 11.52 -6.28
C ARG A 164 -2.49 12.62 -6.61
N ARG A 165 -1.70 13.04 -5.64
CA ARG A 165 -0.64 14.02 -5.82
C ARG A 165 0.62 13.40 -6.43
N GLU A 166 1.05 12.27 -5.87
CA GLU A 166 2.30 11.61 -6.25
C GLU A 166 2.27 11.05 -7.68
N VAL A 167 1.15 10.50 -8.12
CA VAL A 167 1.01 9.91 -9.47
C VAL A 167 1.27 10.90 -10.60
N LYS A 168 1.21 12.20 -10.32
CA LYS A 168 1.49 13.28 -11.28
C LYS A 168 2.97 13.58 -11.45
N LYS A 169 3.84 13.03 -10.61
CA LYS A 169 5.28 13.22 -10.76
C LYS A 169 5.78 12.56 -12.04
N PRO A 170 6.76 13.15 -12.74
CA PRO A 170 7.26 12.63 -14.02
C PRO A 170 7.66 11.15 -13.98
N ALA A 171 8.26 10.68 -12.88
CA ALA A 171 8.63 9.28 -12.70
C ALA A 171 7.47 8.30 -12.88
N TYR A 172 6.23 8.72 -12.66
CA TYR A 172 5.02 7.91 -12.79
C TYR A 172 4.13 8.38 -13.94
N ALA A 173 3.92 9.67 -14.09
CA ALA A 173 3.12 10.24 -15.17
C ALA A 173 3.70 9.90 -16.55
N GLU A 174 5.03 9.85 -16.64
CA GLU A 174 5.78 9.53 -17.84
C GLU A 174 6.63 8.26 -17.63
N VAL A 175 6.01 7.20 -17.10
CA VAL A 175 6.71 5.99 -16.66
C VAL A 175 7.55 5.34 -17.78
N ASP A 176 7.14 5.46 -19.03
CA ASP A 176 7.85 4.87 -20.17
C ASP A 176 9.17 5.57 -20.47
N THR A 177 9.27 6.85 -20.19
CA THR A 177 10.45 7.68 -20.51
C THR A 177 11.24 8.09 -19.26
N GLN A 178 10.57 8.40 -18.17
CA GLN A 178 11.16 8.93 -16.93
C GLN A 178 11.04 7.99 -15.72
N GLY A 179 10.31 6.88 -15.85
CA GLY A 179 10.19 5.88 -14.78
C GLY A 179 11.49 5.10 -14.57
N SER A 180 11.62 4.49 -13.40
CA SER A 180 12.73 3.57 -13.11
C SER A 180 12.71 2.35 -14.05
N ALA A 181 13.88 1.73 -14.29
CA ALA A 181 13.93 0.50 -15.09
C ALA A 181 13.04 -0.60 -14.53
N LYS A 182 13.06 -0.80 -13.20
CA LYS A 182 12.16 -1.73 -12.50
C LYS A 182 10.69 -1.37 -12.72
N GLY A 183 10.33 -0.09 -12.62
CA GLY A 183 8.95 0.38 -12.82
C GLY A 183 8.44 0.09 -14.21
N ARG A 184 9.22 0.43 -15.25
CA ARG A 184 8.86 0.13 -16.65
C ARG A 184 8.67 -1.36 -16.90
N GLU A 185 9.58 -2.17 -16.40
CA GLU A 185 9.52 -3.62 -16.57
C GLU A 185 8.31 -4.21 -15.85
N PHE A 186 8.02 -3.77 -14.63
CA PHE A 186 6.87 -4.24 -13.87
C PHE A 186 5.56 -3.92 -14.59
N VAL A 187 5.39 -2.66 -15.00
CA VAL A 187 4.18 -2.20 -15.70
C VAL A 187 4.01 -2.91 -17.05
N GLY A 188 5.11 -3.22 -17.73
CA GLY A 188 5.10 -3.94 -19.00
C GLY A 188 4.56 -5.37 -18.97
N ARG A 189 4.34 -5.94 -17.78
CA ARG A 189 3.75 -7.28 -17.60
C ARG A 189 2.23 -7.31 -17.78
N PHE A 190 1.58 -6.14 -17.74
CA PHE A 190 0.13 -6.03 -17.71
C PHE A 190 -0.41 -5.40 -18.99
N LYS A 191 -1.67 -5.72 -19.31
CA LYS A 191 -2.40 -5.14 -20.44
C LYS A 191 -3.33 -4.04 -19.92
N PHE A 192 -3.31 -2.89 -20.56
CA PHE A 192 -4.11 -1.72 -20.22
C PHE A 192 -5.07 -1.36 -21.34
#